data_680394df7611a151160410d7fbab691e
#
_entry.id   680394df7611a151160410d7fbab691e
#
_cell.length_a   1.000
_cell.length_b   1.000
_cell.length_c   1.000
_cell.angle_alpha   90.00
_cell.angle_beta   90.00
_cell.angle_gamma   90.00
#
_symmetry.space_group_name_H-M   'P 1'
#
loop_
_entity.id
_entity.type
_entity.pdbx_description
1 polymer ?
#
loop_
_entity_poly.entity_id
_entity_poly.type
_entity_poly.pdbx_seq_one_letter_code
_entity_poly.pdbx_strand_id
1 'polypeptide(L)'
;MAIEAARRDAGGRFLNSAGELAFADPTVTLPFFARRLGSFFTGRDGHPETVANDGAFLRENAHHSVPTVTWIGHATLLVQMDHATFLTDPIWSDRASPVGFTGPKRAQAPGLALDDLPRIDFVLVSHNHYDHLDVDTLSRLAKRDPHTLFVVPLENAVTLRDAGVSNVVELDWGGSVEIAGLRVVCLPTQHWSGRGLLDRRTTLWGSYAVIGPERRFYFAGDTGYFPGFTQIGAEHGPFDLAAMPIGAYAPVEMMQHWHMNPEEALQASRDIGAKRIVPIHFGTFDLSDESPDEPPRRLLDAAAAGGMPREDVYLLKIGETRQF
;
A
#
# COMPACT_ATOMS: atom_id res chain seq x y z
N MET A 1 8.45 13.33 20.01
CA MET A 1 8.00 14.60 19.38
C MET A 1 6.80 14.23 18.54
N ALA A 2 5.74 15.04 18.52
CA ALA A 2 4.55 14.74 17.71
C ALA A 2 4.88 14.76 16.21
N ILE A 3 4.18 13.91 15.43
CA ILE A 3 4.28 13.91 13.98
C ILE A 3 3.85 15.28 13.45
N GLU A 4 4.71 15.91 12.66
CA GLU A 4 4.46 17.21 12.08
C GLU A 4 3.55 17.12 10.85
N ALA A 5 2.71 18.12 10.65
CA ALA A 5 1.90 18.28 9.44
C ALA A 5 2.78 18.42 8.19
N ALA A 6 2.24 18.02 7.05
CA ALA A 6 2.97 18.06 5.78
C ALA A 6 3.32 19.49 5.37
N ARG A 7 4.57 19.71 4.99
CA ARG A 7 5.06 21.02 4.53
C ARG A 7 4.98 21.12 3.02
N ARG A 8 4.91 22.36 2.51
CA ARG A 8 4.94 22.66 1.08
C ARG A 8 6.11 23.56 0.72
N ASP A 9 6.63 23.41 -0.48
CA ASP A 9 7.61 24.36 -1.07
C ASP A 9 6.93 25.68 -1.52
N ALA A 10 7.73 26.61 -2.02
CA ALA A 10 7.23 27.91 -2.50
C ALA A 10 6.29 27.78 -3.72
N GLY A 11 6.31 26.65 -4.44
CA GLY A 11 5.41 26.32 -5.54
C GLY A 11 4.12 25.62 -5.10
N GLY A 12 3.90 25.45 -3.77
CA GLY A 12 2.74 24.78 -3.20
C GLY A 12 2.78 23.26 -3.24
N ARG A 13 3.91 22.65 -3.59
CA ARG A 13 4.08 21.20 -3.69
C ARG A 13 4.50 20.61 -2.34
N PHE A 14 3.94 19.47 -1.99
CA PHE A 14 4.28 18.78 -0.75
C PHE A 14 5.75 18.33 -0.71
N LEU A 15 6.34 18.35 0.47
CA LEU A 15 7.72 17.97 0.76
C LEU A 15 7.79 16.72 1.62
N ASN A 16 8.80 15.88 1.42
CA ASN A 16 9.09 14.76 2.32
C ASN A 16 9.55 15.26 3.69
N SER A 17 9.18 14.56 4.76
CA SER A 17 9.55 14.91 6.12
C SER A 17 11.07 14.81 6.37
N ALA A 18 11.73 13.84 5.73
CA ALA A 18 13.18 13.62 5.81
C ALA A 18 14.00 14.47 4.80
N GLY A 19 13.33 15.37 4.08
CA GLY A 19 13.96 16.24 3.08
C GLY A 19 13.78 15.75 1.64
N GLU A 20 14.12 16.62 0.69
CA GLU A 20 14.02 16.34 -0.73
C GLU A 20 15.18 15.46 -1.19
N LEU A 21 14.85 14.53 -2.09
CA LEU A 21 15.81 13.61 -2.69
C LEU A 21 16.02 13.95 -4.16
N ALA A 22 17.27 13.93 -4.58
CA ALA A 22 17.63 14.13 -5.97
C ALA A 22 17.14 12.95 -6.83
N PHE A 23 16.76 13.26 -8.08
CA PHE A 23 16.53 12.21 -9.07
C PHE A 23 17.84 11.50 -9.40
N ALA A 24 17.71 10.22 -9.76
CA ALA A 24 18.83 9.48 -10.31
C ALA A 24 19.30 10.11 -11.63
N ASP A 25 20.59 9.92 -11.91
CA ASP A 25 21.23 10.40 -13.12
C ASP A 25 20.50 9.87 -14.38
N PRO A 26 20.39 10.68 -15.46
CA PRO A 26 19.85 10.23 -16.75
C PRO A 26 20.49 8.96 -17.32
N THR A 27 21.75 8.67 -16.98
CA THR A 27 22.42 7.42 -17.37
C THR A 27 21.81 6.16 -16.74
N VAL A 28 21.10 6.31 -15.62
CA VAL A 28 20.33 5.24 -14.96
C VAL A 28 18.89 5.25 -15.44
N THR A 29 18.26 6.43 -15.45
CA THR A 29 16.82 6.56 -15.71
C THR A 29 16.44 6.25 -17.16
N LEU A 30 17.20 6.71 -18.16
CA LEU A 30 16.87 6.46 -19.58
C LEU A 30 16.93 4.97 -19.95
N PRO A 31 17.98 4.19 -19.61
CA PRO A 31 17.99 2.74 -19.83
C PRO A 31 16.87 2.01 -19.09
N PHE A 32 16.53 2.43 -17.87
CA PHE A 32 15.40 1.86 -17.13
C PHE A 32 14.09 2.01 -17.88
N PHE A 33 13.73 3.22 -18.32
CA PHE A 33 12.50 3.44 -19.07
C PHE A 33 12.48 2.69 -20.40
N ALA A 34 13.63 2.59 -21.09
CA ALA A 34 13.74 1.82 -22.33
C ALA A 34 13.46 0.33 -22.10
N ARG A 35 14.00 -0.26 -21.02
CA ARG A 35 13.70 -1.66 -20.62
C ARG A 35 12.23 -1.83 -20.26
N ARG A 36 11.65 -0.91 -19.49
CA ARG A 36 10.23 -0.95 -19.10
C ARG A 36 9.29 -0.88 -20.29
N LEU A 37 9.61 -0.07 -21.29
CA LEU A 37 8.80 -0.01 -22.51
C LEU A 37 8.79 -1.37 -23.25
N GLY A 38 9.91 -2.08 -23.25
CA GLY A 38 10.00 -3.44 -23.81
C GLY A 38 9.21 -4.49 -23.00
N SER A 39 9.27 -4.41 -21.68
CA SER A 39 8.64 -5.40 -20.79
C SER A 39 7.09 -5.38 -20.80
N PHE A 40 6.46 -4.32 -21.30
CA PHE A 40 5.00 -4.30 -21.47
C PHE A 40 4.48 -5.38 -22.44
N PHE A 41 5.36 -5.95 -23.25
CA PHE A 41 5.05 -6.97 -24.25
C PHE A 41 5.55 -8.38 -23.87
N THR A 42 6.39 -8.49 -22.85
CA THR A 42 6.97 -9.77 -22.40
C THR A 42 6.58 -9.97 -20.94
N GLY A 43 5.84 -11.05 -20.63
CA GLY A 43 5.61 -11.47 -19.26
C GLY A 43 6.91 -11.91 -18.59
N ARG A 44 6.95 -11.85 -17.26
CA ARG A 44 8.01 -12.46 -16.42
C ARG A 44 7.43 -13.65 -15.67
N ASP A 45 8.28 -14.61 -15.34
CA ASP A 45 7.96 -15.75 -14.46
C ASP A 45 8.25 -15.41 -12.98
N GLY A 46 7.82 -16.28 -12.08
CA GLY A 46 8.12 -16.13 -10.65
C GLY A 46 7.10 -15.32 -9.85
N HIS A 47 5.92 -15.09 -10.41
CA HIS A 47 4.83 -14.42 -9.70
C HIS A 47 4.25 -15.27 -8.56
N PRO A 48 3.69 -14.64 -7.50
CA PRO A 48 3.03 -15.33 -6.40
C PRO A 48 1.94 -16.28 -6.90
N GLU A 49 1.82 -17.42 -6.21
CA GLU A 49 0.71 -18.35 -6.42
C GLU A 49 -0.63 -17.69 -6.02
N THR A 50 -1.71 -18.21 -6.60
CA THR A 50 -3.07 -17.84 -6.26
C THR A 50 -3.81 -18.99 -5.62
N VAL A 51 -4.73 -18.67 -4.69
CA VAL A 51 -5.68 -19.63 -4.13
C VAL A 51 -7.10 -19.15 -4.36
N ALA A 52 -8.00 -20.08 -4.58
CA ALA A 52 -9.42 -19.73 -4.74
C ALA A 52 -9.96 -19.15 -3.43
N ASN A 53 -10.66 -18.02 -3.52
CA ASN A 53 -11.36 -17.39 -2.41
C ASN A 53 -12.70 -16.85 -2.95
N ASP A 54 -13.80 -17.39 -2.44
CA ASP A 54 -15.16 -16.98 -2.80
C ASP A 54 -15.76 -15.96 -1.82
N GLY A 55 -14.97 -15.49 -0.86
CA GLY A 55 -15.39 -14.52 0.16
C GLY A 55 -16.37 -15.07 1.21
N ALA A 56 -16.74 -16.34 1.16
CA ALA A 56 -17.73 -16.89 2.10
C ALA A 56 -17.27 -16.77 3.56
N PHE A 57 -16.05 -17.18 3.85
CA PHE A 57 -15.46 -17.02 5.17
C PHE A 57 -15.41 -15.54 5.60
N LEU A 58 -15.03 -14.64 4.71
CA LEU A 58 -14.88 -13.20 5.02
C LEU A 58 -16.21 -12.53 5.31
N ARG A 59 -17.28 -12.94 4.61
CA ARG A 59 -18.66 -12.45 4.88
C ARG A 59 -19.16 -12.95 6.23
N GLU A 60 -18.91 -14.21 6.57
CA GLU A 60 -19.26 -14.77 7.88
C GLU A 60 -18.43 -14.13 8.99
N ASN A 61 -17.11 -13.97 8.79
CA ASN A 61 -16.19 -13.39 9.75
C ASN A 61 -16.51 -11.92 10.13
N ALA A 62 -17.17 -11.17 9.25
CA ALA A 62 -17.67 -9.83 9.57
C ALA A 62 -18.61 -9.81 10.79
N HIS A 63 -19.22 -10.95 11.12
CA HIS A 63 -20.06 -11.13 12.32
C HIS A 63 -19.27 -11.66 13.54
N HIS A 64 -18.16 -12.34 13.33
CA HIS A 64 -17.36 -13.00 14.36
C HIS A 64 -16.13 -12.20 14.79
N SER A 65 -15.69 -11.27 13.96
CA SER A 65 -14.57 -10.34 14.22
C SER A 65 -13.23 -11.00 14.54
N VAL A 66 -12.98 -12.19 14.01
CA VAL A 66 -11.64 -12.76 14.09
C VAL A 66 -10.69 -11.88 13.28
N PRO A 67 -9.58 -11.38 13.86
CA PRO A 67 -8.66 -10.52 13.13
C PRO A 67 -8.00 -11.29 11.99
N THR A 68 -8.21 -10.82 10.75
CA THR A 68 -7.73 -11.47 9.54
C THR A 68 -7.20 -10.47 8.53
N VAL A 69 -6.24 -10.92 7.74
CA VAL A 69 -5.73 -10.24 6.55
C VAL A 69 -5.84 -11.17 5.34
N THR A 70 -6.35 -10.65 4.23
CA THR A 70 -6.43 -11.35 2.95
C THR A 70 -5.67 -10.56 1.91
N TRP A 71 -4.73 -11.19 1.20
CA TRP A 71 -4.01 -10.52 0.12
C TRP A 71 -4.76 -10.64 -1.21
N ILE A 72 -5.27 -9.51 -1.69
CA ILE A 72 -5.99 -9.44 -2.99
C ILE A 72 -5.00 -9.33 -4.16
N GLY A 73 -3.82 -8.74 -3.90
CA GLY A 73 -2.75 -8.51 -4.86
C GLY A 73 -2.17 -7.11 -4.74
N HIS A 74 -0.91 -6.92 -5.13
CA HIS A 74 -0.19 -5.65 -5.02
C HIS A 74 -0.20 -5.09 -3.59
N ALA A 75 -0.67 -3.86 -3.39
CA ALA A 75 -0.87 -3.24 -2.09
C ALA A 75 -2.30 -3.36 -1.56
N THR A 76 -3.16 -4.14 -2.26
CA THR A 76 -4.55 -4.36 -1.87
C THR A 76 -4.65 -5.49 -0.86
N LEU A 77 -4.99 -5.15 0.37
CA LEU A 77 -5.36 -6.07 1.44
C LEU A 77 -6.81 -5.84 1.85
N LEU A 78 -7.51 -6.91 2.18
CA LEU A 78 -8.75 -6.84 2.96
C LEU A 78 -8.41 -7.23 4.38
N VAL A 79 -8.68 -6.32 5.32
CA VAL A 79 -8.39 -6.50 6.74
C VAL A 79 -9.72 -6.48 7.52
N GLN A 80 -9.86 -7.43 8.42
CA GLN A 80 -10.96 -7.48 9.39
C GLN A 80 -10.36 -7.48 10.79
N MET A 81 -10.73 -6.50 11.61
CA MET A 81 -10.30 -6.40 13.00
C MET A 81 -11.30 -5.56 13.81
N ASP A 82 -11.49 -5.90 15.08
CA ASP A 82 -12.28 -5.11 16.01
C ASP A 82 -13.66 -4.70 15.45
N HIS A 83 -14.35 -5.65 14.80
CA HIS A 83 -15.66 -5.50 14.13
C HIS A 83 -15.69 -4.60 12.90
N ALA A 84 -14.56 -4.14 12.41
CA ALA A 84 -14.46 -3.38 11.16
C ALA A 84 -13.86 -4.21 10.03
N THR A 85 -14.27 -3.90 8.80
CA THR A 85 -13.72 -4.47 7.57
C THR A 85 -13.28 -3.34 6.65
N PHE A 86 -12.03 -3.35 6.20
CA PHE A 86 -11.50 -2.30 5.34
C PHE A 86 -10.54 -2.82 4.28
N LEU A 87 -10.34 -1.99 3.26
CA LEU A 87 -9.40 -2.23 2.16
C LEU A 87 -8.24 -1.24 2.20
N THR A 88 -7.06 -1.67 1.76
CA THR A 88 -5.92 -0.81 1.48
C THR A 88 -5.69 -0.73 -0.04
N ASP A 89 -5.44 0.45 -0.58
CA ASP A 89 -5.09 0.74 -1.98
C ASP A 89 -5.77 -0.21 -2.98
N PRO A 90 -7.12 -0.20 -3.06
CA PRO A 90 -7.85 -1.21 -3.82
C PRO A 90 -7.68 -1.01 -5.32
N ILE A 91 -7.13 -2.03 -6.00
CA ILE A 91 -6.99 -2.09 -7.45
C ILE A 91 -7.48 -3.43 -8.00
N TRP A 92 -8.55 -3.38 -8.83
CA TRP A 92 -9.09 -4.52 -9.58
C TRP A 92 -8.87 -4.38 -11.07
N SER A 93 -8.44 -3.21 -11.56
CA SER A 93 -8.11 -2.99 -12.96
C SER A 93 -6.98 -3.88 -13.44
N ASP A 94 -7.03 -4.27 -14.71
CA ASP A 94 -6.00 -5.09 -15.34
C ASP A 94 -4.66 -4.38 -15.50
N ARG A 95 -4.67 -3.03 -15.47
CA ARG A 95 -3.46 -2.22 -15.67
C ARG A 95 -3.37 -1.09 -14.66
N ALA A 96 -2.17 -0.88 -14.16
CA ALA A 96 -1.79 0.31 -13.41
C ALA A 96 -1.47 1.45 -14.40
N SER A 97 -2.51 2.06 -14.98
CA SER A 97 -2.35 3.01 -16.09
C SER A 97 -3.57 3.92 -16.22
N PRO A 98 -3.40 5.15 -16.79
CA PRO A 98 -4.53 6.03 -17.13
C PRO A 98 -5.41 5.47 -18.26
N VAL A 99 -4.94 4.45 -18.98
CA VAL A 99 -5.63 3.87 -20.14
C VAL A 99 -5.59 2.33 -20.09
N GLY A 100 -6.65 1.68 -20.58
CA GLY A 100 -6.79 0.22 -20.49
C GLY A 100 -5.97 -0.60 -21.49
N PHE A 101 -5.31 0.03 -22.47
CA PHE A 101 -4.63 -0.68 -23.56
C PHE A 101 -3.09 -0.70 -23.43
N THR A 102 -2.49 0.10 -22.55
CA THR A 102 -1.02 0.16 -22.35
C THR A 102 -0.68 0.40 -20.88
N GLY A 103 0.57 0.22 -20.51
CA GLY A 103 1.09 0.32 -19.15
C GLY A 103 1.17 -1.02 -18.45
N PRO A 104 1.71 -1.06 -17.22
CA PRO A 104 1.93 -2.30 -16.48
C PRO A 104 0.64 -3.10 -16.33
N LYS A 105 0.67 -4.35 -16.81
CA LYS A 105 -0.47 -5.29 -16.71
C LYS A 105 -0.26 -6.18 -15.49
N ARG A 106 -1.36 -6.48 -14.78
CA ARG A 106 -1.29 -7.45 -13.68
C ARG A 106 -1.01 -8.86 -14.20
N ALA A 107 -0.18 -9.58 -13.47
CA ALA A 107 0.23 -10.93 -13.83
C ALA A 107 -0.85 -11.96 -13.50
N GLN A 108 -1.62 -11.76 -12.42
CA GLN A 108 -2.70 -12.65 -11.98
C GLN A 108 -3.98 -11.85 -11.73
N ALA A 109 -5.13 -12.53 -11.79
CA ALA A 109 -6.40 -11.95 -11.35
C ALA A 109 -6.34 -11.55 -9.85
N PRO A 110 -7.16 -10.58 -9.41
CA PRO A 110 -7.33 -10.31 -7.99
C PRO A 110 -7.75 -11.56 -7.22
N GLY A 111 -7.21 -11.76 -6.03
CA GLY A 111 -7.42 -12.95 -5.21
C GLY A 111 -8.85 -13.14 -4.69
N LEU A 112 -9.69 -12.14 -4.86
CA LEU A 112 -11.12 -12.17 -4.56
C LEU A 112 -11.82 -11.28 -5.58
N ALA A 113 -12.96 -11.74 -6.12
CA ALA A 113 -13.76 -10.89 -6.99
C ALA A 113 -14.37 -9.72 -6.19
N LEU A 114 -14.51 -8.55 -6.82
CA LEU A 114 -15.05 -7.36 -6.15
C LEU A 114 -16.47 -7.61 -5.62
N ASP A 115 -17.26 -8.40 -6.34
CA ASP A 115 -18.64 -8.72 -5.97
C ASP A 115 -18.73 -9.71 -4.79
N ASP A 116 -17.67 -10.48 -4.54
CA ASP A 116 -17.57 -11.43 -3.42
C ASP A 116 -17.07 -10.80 -2.11
N LEU A 117 -16.65 -9.54 -2.15
CA LEU A 117 -16.23 -8.80 -0.96
C LEU A 117 -17.35 -8.78 0.11
N PRO A 118 -17.03 -8.86 1.41
CA PRO A 118 -17.95 -8.48 2.48
C PRO A 118 -18.33 -6.99 2.36
N ARG A 119 -19.19 -6.51 3.27
CA ARG A 119 -19.39 -5.07 3.44
C ARG A 119 -18.07 -4.41 3.84
N ILE A 120 -17.75 -3.27 3.24
CA ILE A 120 -16.54 -2.49 3.51
C ILE A 120 -16.93 -1.23 4.28
N ASP A 121 -16.42 -1.08 5.50
CA ASP A 121 -16.68 0.10 6.32
C ASP A 121 -15.88 1.30 5.81
N PHE A 122 -14.61 1.08 5.45
CA PHE A 122 -13.77 2.14 4.87
C PHE A 122 -12.67 1.59 3.95
N VAL A 123 -12.13 2.50 3.16
CA VAL A 123 -11.00 2.27 2.24
C VAL A 123 -9.89 3.24 2.58
N LEU A 124 -8.66 2.75 2.67
CA LEU A 124 -7.44 3.56 2.81
C LEU A 124 -6.75 3.67 1.45
N VAL A 125 -6.46 4.88 1.02
CA VAL A 125 -5.63 5.15 -0.16
C VAL A 125 -4.38 5.88 0.27
N SER A 126 -3.20 5.31 0.00
CA SER A 126 -1.92 5.86 0.44
C SER A 126 -1.48 7.07 -0.38
N HIS A 127 -1.67 7.05 -1.69
CA HIS A 127 -1.31 8.12 -2.62
C HIS A 127 -1.97 7.90 -3.99
N ASN A 128 -1.73 8.81 -4.94
CA ASN A 128 -2.48 8.82 -6.20
C ASN A 128 -1.81 8.14 -7.39
N HIS A 129 -0.73 7.38 -7.25
CA HIS A 129 -0.20 6.59 -8.36
C HIS A 129 -1.23 5.60 -8.88
N TYR A 130 -1.13 5.20 -10.16
CA TYR A 130 -2.15 4.40 -10.83
C TYR A 130 -2.31 2.99 -10.28
N ASP A 131 -1.32 2.46 -9.61
CA ASP A 131 -1.31 1.15 -8.96
C ASP A 131 -1.85 1.17 -7.51
N HIS A 132 -2.16 2.35 -6.97
CA HIS A 132 -2.73 2.55 -5.63
C HIS A 132 -4.10 3.24 -5.65
N LEU A 133 -4.29 4.27 -6.46
CA LEU A 133 -5.56 4.96 -6.65
C LEU A 133 -6.18 4.54 -8.00
N ASP A 134 -6.87 3.42 -8.00
CA ASP A 134 -7.63 2.90 -9.14
C ASP A 134 -9.04 3.50 -9.16
N VAL A 135 -9.23 4.50 -9.98
CA VAL A 135 -10.47 5.28 -10.08
C VAL A 135 -11.67 4.40 -10.39
N ASP A 136 -11.53 3.40 -11.27
CA ASP A 136 -12.62 2.49 -11.64
C ASP A 136 -13.03 1.63 -10.44
N THR A 137 -12.07 1.04 -9.75
CA THR A 137 -12.32 0.24 -8.55
C THR A 137 -12.99 1.06 -7.45
N LEU A 138 -12.47 2.27 -7.15
CA LEU A 138 -13.04 3.15 -6.11
C LEU A 138 -14.49 3.56 -6.44
N SER A 139 -14.76 3.90 -7.72
CA SER A 139 -16.11 4.21 -8.19
C SER A 139 -17.06 3.02 -8.04
N ARG A 140 -16.61 1.80 -8.37
CA ARG A 140 -17.41 0.57 -8.22
C ARG A 140 -17.69 0.26 -6.75
N LEU A 141 -16.71 0.42 -5.85
CA LEU A 141 -16.88 0.24 -4.41
C LEU A 141 -17.90 1.24 -3.85
N ALA A 142 -17.81 2.52 -4.21
CA ALA A 142 -18.76 3.56 -3.78
C ALA A 142 -20.18 3.32 -4.28
N LYS A 143 -20.34 2.79 -5.51
CA LYS A 143 -21.66 2.40 -6.05
C LYS A 143 -22.23 1.19 -5.36
N ARG A 144 -21.37 0.23 -4.97
CA ARG A 144 -21.77 -0.98 -4.26
C ARG A 144 -22.27 -0.67 -2.85
N ASP A 145 -21.60 0.20 -2.12
CA ASP A 145 -22.03 0.69 -0.80
C ASP A 145 -21.70 2.18 -0.64
N PRO A 146 -22.71 3.06 -0.75
CA PRO A 146 -22.53 4.50 -0.56
C PRO A 146 -22.09 4.92 0.86
N HIS A 147 -22.17 4.01 1.85
CA HIS A 147 -21.75 4.30 3.21
C HIS A 147 -20.25 4.04 3.44
N THR A 148 -19.58 3.32 2.52
CA THR A 148 -18.12 3.14 2.61
C THR A 148 -17.43 4.50 2.66
N LEU A 149 -16.61 4.74 3.69
CA LEU A 149 -15.82 5.98 3.81
C LEU A 149 -14.45 5.78 3.13
N PHE A 150 -14.08 6.72 2.28
CA PHE A 150 -12.76 6.71 1.63
C PHE A 150 -11.84 7.69 2.36
N VAL A 151 -10.75 7.20 2.94
CA VAL A 151 -9.74 7.98 3.66
C VAL A 151 -8.54 8.16 2.75
N VAL A 152 -8.19 9.40 2.46
CA VAL A 152 -7.11 9.75 1.55
C VAL A 152 -6.23 10.85 2.16
N PRO A 153 -4.95 10.97 1.79
CA PRO A 153 -4.14 12.13 2.15
C PRO A 153 -4.63 13.40 1.40
N LEU A 154 -4.27 14.57 1.90
CA LEU A 154 -4.69 15.87 1.37
C LEU A 154 -4.60 15.99 -0.15
N GLU A 155 -5.56 16.70 -0.76
CA GLU A 155 -5.71 17.02 -2.19
C GLU A 155 -6.03 15.80 -3.09
N ASN A 156 -6.21 14.58 -2.53
CA ASN A 156 -6.59 13.41 -3.33
C ASN A 156 -8.11 13.30 -3.54
N ALA A 157 -8.92 13.93 -2.69
CA ALA A 157 -10.38 13.81 -2.75
C ALA A 157 -10.97 14.34 -4.07
N VAL A 158 -10.32 15.29 -4.72
CA VAL A 158 -10.78 15.80 -6.01
C VAL A 158 -10.85 14.69 -7.04
N THR A 159 -9.80 13.86 -7.16
CA THR A 159 -9.76 12.71 -8.08
C THR A 159 -10.88 11.70 -7.79
N LEU A 160 -11.18 11.44 -6.51
CA LEU A 160 -12.24 10.53 -6.12
C LEU A 160 -13.63 11.11 -6.43
N ARG A 161 -13.84 12.39 -6.12
CA ARG A 161 -15.12 13.07 -6.38
C ARG A 161 -15.43 13.16 -7.87
N ASP A 162 -14.42 13.41 -8.71
CA ASP A 162 -14.56 13.40 -10.17
C ASP A 162 -14.96 12.01 -10.71
N ALA A 163 -14.61 10.95 -9.97
CA ALA A 163 -15.02 9.56 -10.24
C ALA A 163 -16.38 9.18 -9.63
N GLY A 164 -17.09 10.12 -9.00
CA GLY A 164 -18.39 9.90 -8.38
C GLY A 164 -18.34 9.33 -6.96
N VAL A 165 -17.17 9.33 -6.32
CA VAL A 165 -17.01 8.92 -4.91
C VAL A 165 -17.23 10.16 -4.02
N SER A 166 -18.34 10.21 -3.29
CA SER A 166 -18.72 11.40 -2.50
C SER A 166 -18.34 11.30 -1.03
N ASN A 167 -18.31 10.10 -0.45
CA ASN A 167 -18.02 9.89 0.97
C ASN A 167 -16.50 9.80 1.22
N VAL A 168 -15.81 10.94 1.15
CA VAL A 168 -14.34 11.04 1.23
C VAL A 168 -13.93 11.97 2.35
N VAL A 169 -12.96 11.55 3.16
CA VAL A 169 -12.26 12.38 4.14
C VAL A 169 -10.78 12.50 3.77
N GLU A 170 -10.25 13.70 3.84
CA GLU A 170 -8.84 13.99 3.63
C GLU A 170 -8.13 14.20 4.97
N LEU A 171 -6.96 13.61 5.11
CA LEU A 171 -6.12 13.75 6.30
C LEU A 171 -4.74 14.30 5.93
N ASP A 172 -4.23 15.19 6.77
CA ASP A 172 -2.82 15.55 6.80
C ASP A 172 -2.01 14.54 7.62
N TRP A 173 -0.69 14.57 7.55
CA TRP A 173 0.15 13.80 8.47
C TRP A 173 -0.13 14.19 9.92
N GLY A 174 -0.29 13.20 10.78
CA GLY A 174 -0.75 13.34 12.16
C GLY A 174 -2.27 13.53 12.31
N GLY A 175 -2.99 13.80 11.20
CA GLY A 175 -4.45 13.86 11.20
C GLY A 175 -5.09 12.50 11.40
N SER A 176 -6.27 12.46 12.02
CA SER A 176 -6.97 11.22 12.31
C SER A 176 -8.48 11.34 12.17
N VAL A 177 -9.15 10.21 11.95
CA VAL A 177 -10.59 10.07 11.91
C VAL A 177 -11.03 8.81 12.66
N GLU A 178 -12.18 8.88 13.34
CA GLU A 178 -12.80 7.72 13.98
C GLU A 178 -13.81 7.09 13.01
N ILE A 179 -13.64 5.79 12.73
CA ILE A 179 -14.48 5.05 11.78
C ILE A 179 -14.73 3.63 12.32
N ALA A 180 -15.98 3.21 12.39
CA ALA A 180 -16.37 1.86 12.81
C ALA A 180 -15.71 1.42 14.14
N GLY A 181 -15.51 2.35 15.08
CA GLY A 181 -14.85 2.08 16.37
C GLY A 181 -13.32 2.02 16.33
N LEU A 182 -12.72 2.30 15.16
CA LEU A 182 -11.27 2.36 14.98
C LEU A 182 -10.81 3.81 14.78
N ARG A 183 -9.63 4.14 15.31
CA ARG A 183 -8.94 5.38 15.02
C ARG A 183 -7.96 5.16 13.87
N VAL A 184 -8.18 5.85 12.75
CA VAL A 184 -7.30 5.86 11.58
C VAL A 184 -6.47 7.13 11.60
N VAL A 185 -5.15 7.01 11.59
CA VAL A 185 -4.19 8.12 11.61
C VAL A 185 -3.38 8.11 10.32
N CYS A 186 -3.35 9.21 9.58
CA CYS A 186 -2.46 9.39 8.43
C CYS A 186 -1.06 9.78 8.91
N LEU A 187 -0.03 9.15 8.36
CA LEU A 187 1.35 9.26 8.84
C LEU A 187 2.31 9.52 7.67
N PRO A 188 3.47 10.16 7.90
CA PRO A 188 4.43 10.44 6.84
C PRO A 188 5.05 9.16 6.25
N THR A 189 5.38 9.24 4.96
CA THR A 189 6.24 8.29 4.25
C THR A 189 7.24 9.03 3.39
N GLN A 190 8.30 8.35 2.95
CA GLN A 190 9.31 8.88 2.05
C GLN A 190 8.95 8.47 0.62
N HIS A 191 8.10 9.25 -0.03
CA HIS A 191 7.58 8.95 -1.37
C HIS A 191 7.20 10.23 -2.13
N TRP A 192 6.35 10.12 -3.13
CA TRP A 192 5.80 11.22 -3.90
C TRP A 192 4.44 10.84 -4.52
N SER A 193 3.76 11.82 -5.09
CA SER A 193 2.47 11.64 -5.75
C SER A 193 2.50 12.24 -7.16
N GLY A 194 1.65 11.75 -8.05
CA GLY A 194 1.46 12.28 -9.39
C GLY A 194 0.79 11.30 -10.34
N ARG A 195 -0.04 11.79 -11.25
CA ARG A 195 -0.74 11.03 -12.31
C ARG A 195 -0.43 11.56 -13.71
N GLY A 196 0.23 12.71 -13.81
CA GLY A 196 0.57 13.37 -15.06
C GLY A 196 1.98 13.94 -15.07
N LEU A 197 2.28 14.73 -16.08
CA LEU A 197 3.61 15.31 -16.24
C LEU A 197 3.86 16.55 -15.36
N LEU A 198 2.80 17.22 -14.89
CA LEU A 198 2.91 18.52 -14.23
C LEU A 198 2.39 18.53 -12.79
N ASP A 199 1.75 17.45 -12.33
CA ASP A 199 1.07 17.35 -11.03
C ASP A 199 1.90 16.65 -9.96
N ARG A 200 3.18 16.43 -10.20
CA ARG A 200 4.06 15.80 -9.21
C ARG A 200 4.03 16.56 -7.88
N ARG A 201 3.75 15.82 -6.77
CA ARG A 201 3.67 16.34 -5.40
C ARG A 201 2.59 17.42 -5.17
N THR A 202 1.60 17.51 -6.05
CA THR A 202 0.46 18.41 -5.84
C THR A 202 -0.55 17.82 -4.85
N THR A 203 -0.59 16.51 -4.71
CA THR A 203 -1.36 15.79 -3.68
C THR A 203 -0.41 15.19 -2.64
N LEU A 204 -0.89 14.97 -1.43
CA LEU A 204 -0.10 14.34 -0.37
C LEU A 204 -0.08 12.82 -0.54
N TRP A 205 0.92 12.17 0.04
CA TRP A 205 1.07 10.72 0.19
C TRP A 205 1.22 10.38 1.67
N GLY A 206 0.97 9.13 2.06
CA GLY A 206 1.10 8.75 3.47
C GLY A 206 0.89 7.26 3.71
N SER A 207 1.19 6.86 4.93
CA SER A 207 0.88 5.58 5.53
C SER A 207 -0.27 5.74 6.53
N TYR A 208 -0.76 4.62 7.08
CA TYR A 208 -1.84 4.64 8.05
C TYR A 208 -1.57 3.74 9.24
N ALA A 209 -1.80 4.26 10.45
CA ALA A 209 -2.01 3.47 11.63
C ALA A 209 -3.52 3.31 11.86
N VAL A 210 -4.00 2.07 11.93
CA VAL A 210 -5.37 1.72 12.27
C VAL A 210 -5.35 1.13 13.68
N ILE A 211 -5.95 1.85 14.62
CA ILE A 211 -5.85 1.57 16.05
C ILE A 211 -7.25 1.23 16.57
N GLY A 212 -7.42 -0.01 16.94
CA GLY A 212 -8.63 -0.50 17.60
C GLY A 212 -8.43 -0.76 19.09
N PRO A 213 -9.48 -1.16 19.80
CA PRO A 213 -9.42 -1.50 21.23
C PRO A 213 -8.54 -2.74 21.50
N GLU A 214 -8.49 -3.71 20.59
CA GLU A 214 -7.74 -4.96 20.79
C GLU A 214 -6.55 -5.10 19.86
N ARG A 215 -6.60 -4.53 18.64
CA ARG A 215 -5.60 -4.70 17.58
C ARG A 215 -5.13 -3.38 17.00
N ARG A 216 -3.87 -3.41 16.51
CA ARG A 216 -3.27 -2.30 15.77
C ARG A 216 -2.68 -2.83 14.48
N PHE A 217 -3.06 -2.20 13.38
CA PHE A 217 -2.57 -2.51 12.04
C PHE A 217 -1.84 -1.30 11.46
N TYR A 218 -0.72 -1.54 10.79
CA TYR A 218 0.02 -0.51 10.07
C TYR A 218 0.01 -0.81 8.58
N PHE A 219 -0.34 0.17 7.76
CA PHE A 219 -0.26 0.12 6.31
C PHE A 219 0.75 1.16 5.83
N ALA A 220 1.89 0.72 5.31
CA ALA A 220 2.98 1.60 4.90
C ALA A 220 2.67 2.39 3.61
N GLY A 221 1.80 1.86 2.72
CA GLY A 221 1.77 2.36 1.33
C GLY A 221 3.12 2.19 0.67
N ASP A 222 3.50 3.12 -0.20
CA ASP A 222 4.83 3.18 -0.79
C ASP A 222 5.75 4.11 -0.01
N THR A 223 6.97 3.66 0.21
CA THR A 223 7.97 4.44 0.94
C THR A 223 9.39 3.89 0.73
N GLY A 224 10.37 4.77 0.62
CA GLY A 224 11.75 4.45 0.96
C GLY A 224 11.92 4.34 2.47
N TYR A 225 13.04 3.76 2.92
CA TYR A 225 13.38 3.74 4.35
C TYR A 225 13.73 5.17 4.82
N PHE A 226 13.17 5.58 5.96
CA PHE A 226 13.44 6.90 6.55
C PHE A 226 13.34 6.86 8.09
N PRO A 227 14.00 7.81 8.81
CA PRO A 227 14.04 7.81 10.27
C PRO A 227 12.69 7.94 10.98
N GLY A 228 11.65 8.40 10.27
CA GLY A 228 10.30 8.59 10.82
C GLY A 228 9.64 7.30 11.30
N PHE A 229 10.09 6.12 10.86
CA PHE A 229 9.55 4.83 11.35
C PHE A 229 9.73 4.68 12.86
N THR A 230 10.88 5.07 13.42
CA THR A 230 11.10 5.03 14.87
C THR A 230 10.11 5.95 15.62
N GLN A 231 9.81 7.12 15.06
CA GLN A 231 8.83 8.03 15.64
C GLN A 231 7.41 7.46 15.58
N ILE A 232 7.03 6.87 14.42
CA ILE A 232 5.73 6.20 14.24
C ILE A 232 5.57 5.09 15.28
N GLY A 233 6.61 4.27 15.47
CA GLY A 233 6.61 3.22 16.48
C GLY A 233 6.43 3.74 17.90
N ALA A 234 7.13 4.81 18.25
CA ALA A 234 7.05 5.41 19.57
C ALA A 234 5.68 6.04 19.88
N GLU A 235 4.98 6.59 18.88
CA GLU A 235 3.70 7.28 19.08
C GLU A 235 2.48 6.36 18.92
N HIS A 236 2.53 5.38 18.02
CA HIS A 236 1.37 4.57 17.62
C HIS A 236 1.56 3.07 17.78
N GLY A 237 2.80 2.59 17.92
CA GLY A 237 3.13 1.18 18.13
C GLY A 237 2.85 0.69 19.56
N PRO A 238 3.14 -0.59 19.86
CA PRO A 238 3.50 -1.61 18.87
C PRO A 238 2.30 -2.04 18.02
N PHE A 239 2.56 -2.54 16.80
CA PHE A 239 1.53 -3.04 15.89
C PHE A 239 1.45 -4.57 15.92
N ASP A 240 0.26 -5.13 15.80
CA ASP A 240 0.06 -6.58 15.71
C ASP A 240 0.43 -7.12 14.35
N LEU A 241 0.15 -6.34 13.29
CA LEU A 241 0.51 -6.63 11.91
C LEU A 241 0.88 -5.35 11.16
N ALA A 242 1.95 -5.40 10.36
CA ALA A 242 2.34 -4.33 9.46
C ALA A 242 2.38 -4.79 8.00
N ALA A 243 1.69 -4.07 7.13
CA ALA A 243 1.78 -4.23 5.68
C ALA A 243 2.92 -3.37 5.15
N MET A 244 4.00 -4.01 4.66
CA MET A 244 5.24 -3.35 4.27
C MET A 244 5.59 -3.62 2.81
N PRO A 245 5.88 -2.59 1.99
CA PRO A 245 6.29 -2.76 0.61
C PRO A 245 7.69 -3.40 0.55
N ILE A 246 7.85 -4.39 -0.34
CA ILE A 246 9.12 -5.10 -0.53
C ILE A 246 9.58 -5.14 -1.98
N GLY A 247 8.86 -4.54 -2.91
CA GLY A 247 9.14 -4.51 -4.35
C GLY A 247 9.43 -3.12 -4.89
N ALA A 248 9.72 -3.05 -6.17
CA ALA A 248 10.04 -1.83 -6.91
C ALA A 248 11.33 -1.11 -6.45
N TYR A 249 12.33 -1.86 -5.98
CA TYR A 249 13.58 -1.29 -5.46
C TYR A 249 14.76 -1.29 -6.46
N ALA A 250 14.62 -1.88 -7.65
CA ALA A 250 15.70 -1.90 -8.64
C ALA A 250 15.34 -1.08 -9.90
N PRO A 251 16.31 -0.32 -10.47
CA PRO A 251 17.70 -0.17 -10.02
C PRO A 251 17.79 0.65 -8.73
N VAL A 252 18.66 0.23 -7.82
CA VAL A 252 18.78 0.80 -6.47
C VAL A 252 19.06 2.31 -6.51
N GLU A 253 19.94 2.76 -7.41
CA GLU A 253 20.33 4.16 -7.55
C GLU A 253 19.14 5.09 -7.88
N MET A 254 18.07 4.55 -8.46
CA MET A 254 16.86 5.28 -8.80
C MET A 254 15.75 5.10 -7.76
N MET A 255 15.59 3.87 -7.26
CA MET A 255 14.37 3.46 -6.56
C MET A 255 14.50 3.54 -5.03
N GLN A 256 15.70 3.35 -4.43
CA GLN A 256 15.91 3.27 -2.97
C GLN A 256 15.33 4.45 -2.16
N HIS A 257 15.19 5.60 -2.80
CA HIS A 257 14.65 6.79 -2.12
C HIS A 257 13.12 6.73 -1.96
N TRP A 258 12.46 5.92 -2.79
CA TRP A 258 11.01 5.87 -2.92
C TRP A 258 10.41 4.51 -2.55
N HIS A 259 11.23 3.46 -2.59
CA HIS A 259 10.83 2.07 -2.33
C HIS A 259 11.89 1.36 -1.51
N MET A 260 11.47 0.72 -0.44
CA MET A 260 12.34 -0.12 0.39
C MET A 260 12.67 -1.43 -0.33
N ASN A 261 13.90 -1.90 -0.16
CA ASN A 261 14.21 -3.30 -0.40
C ASN A 261 13.67 -4.18 0.78
N PRO A 262 13.66 -5.51 0.64
CA PRO A 262 13.11 -6.40 1.67
C PRO A 262 13.80 -6.30 3.05
N GLU A 263 15.11 -6.04 3.09
CA GLU A 263 15.87 -5.87 4.31
C GLU A 263 15.49 -4.57 5.03
N GLU A 264 15.32 -3.48 4.28
CA GLU A 264 14.85 -2.19 4.80
C GLU A 264 13.40 -2.27 5.28
N ALA A 265 12.53 -3.00 4.57
CA ALA A 265 11.14 -3.24 4.98
C ALA A 265 11.08 -3.99 6.32
N LEU A 266 11.95 -4.99 6.51
CA LEU A 266 12.09 -5.69 7.78
C LEU A 266 12.62 -4.77 8.89
N GLN A 267 13.61 -3.91 8.59
CA GLN A 267 14.12 -2.95 9.56
C GLN A 267 13.03 -1.94 9.96
N ALA A 268 12.30 -1.38 8.98
CA ALA A 268 11.20 -0.46 9.23
C ALA A 268 10.09 -1.12 10.09
N SER A 269 9.79 -2.40 9.86
CA SER A 269 8.82 -3.14 10.68
C SER A 269 9.25 -3.26 12.15
N ARG A 270 10.55 -3.40 12.41
CA ARG A 270 11.11 -3.40 13.77
C ARG A 270 11.04 -2.01 14.40
N ASP A 271 11.39 -0.97 13.63
CA ASP A 271 11.39 0.41 14.11
C ASP A 271 9.99 0.87 14.54
N ILE A 272 8.93 0.40 13.85
CA ILE A 272 7.54 0.67 14.26
C ILE A 272 7.04 -0.28 15.36
N GLY A 273 7.83 -1.28 15.76
CA GLY A 273 7.44 -2.27 16.77
C GLY A 273 6.39 -3.26 16.28
N ALA A 274 6.40 -3.64 15.01
CA ALA A 274 5.47 -4.62 14.46
C ALA A 274 5.83 -6.04 14.92
N LYS A 275 4.84 -6.79 15.41
CA LYS A 275 4.99 -8.20 15.80
C LYS A 275 5.08 -9.11 14.58
N ARG A 276 4.30 -8.79 13.53
CA ARG A 276 4.20 -9.55 12.28
C ARG A 276 4.26 -8.64 11.09
N ILE A 277 4.73 -9.16 9.97
CA ILE A 277 4.80 -8.46 8.69
C ILE A 277 4.00 -9.20 7.62
N VAL A 278 3.17 -8.49 6.86
CA VAL A 278 2.62 -8.95 5.58
C VAL A 278 3.27 -8.13 4.46
N PRO A 279 4.08 -8.76 3.60
CA PRO A 279 4.70 -8.07 2.49
C PRO A 279 3.67 -7.72 1.41
N ILE A 280 3.81 -6.52 0.85
CA ILE A 280 2.98 -5.98 -0.22
C ILE A 280 3.86 -5.39 -1.34
N HIS A 281 3.23 -4.88 -2.40
CA HIS A 281 3.88 -4.15 -3.50
C HIS A 281 4.91 -4.97 -4.27
N PHE A 282 4.64 -6.26 -4.48
CA PHE A 282 5.46 -7.16 -5.29
C PHE A 282 4.58 -8.15 -6.08
N GLY A 283 5.14 -8.72 -7.13
CA GLY A 283 4.59 -9.88 -7.84
C GLY A 283 3.27 -9.68 -8.60
N THR A 284 2.61 -8.52 -8.54
CA THR A 284 1.35 -8.24 -9.24
C THR A 284 1.56 -7.45 -10.52
N PHE A 285 2.26 -6.33 -10.44
CA PHE A 285 2.63 -5.51 -11.58
C PHE A 285 4.15 -5.52 -11.75
N ASP A 286 4.61 -5.53 -13.00
CA ASP A 286 6.03 -5.44 -13.33
C ASP A 286 6.46 -3.97 -13.43
N LEU A 287 6.90 -3.39 -12.30
CA LEU A 287 7.19 -1.97 -12.16
C LEU A 287 8.70 -1.65 -12.17
N SER A 288 9.56 -2.65 -11.99
CA SER A 288 10.99 -2.49 -11.69
C SER A 288 11.86 -3.59 -12.26
N ASP A 289 13.16 -3.54 -12.03
CA ASP A 289 14.12 -4.45 -12.69
C ASP A 289 14.37 -5.76 -11.93
N GLU A 290 14.07 -5.86 -10.63
CA GLU A 290 14.17 -7.11 -9.86
C GLU A 290 13.18 -8.18 -10.39
N SER A 291 13.53 -9.47 -10.27
CA SER A 291 12.61 -10.54 -10.66
C SER A 291 11.46 -10.68 -9.64
N PRO A 292 10.25 -11.11 -10.08
CA PRO A 292 9.08 -11.16 -9.17
C PRO A 292 9.24 -12.08 -7.95
N ASP A 293 10.13 -13.10 -8.03
CA ASP A 293 10.43 -14.06 -6.94
C ASP A 293 11.56 -13.61 -6.01
N GLU A 294 12.31 -12.58 -6.38
CA GLU A 294 13.45 -12.09 -5.57
C GLU A 294 13.00 -11.44 -4.26
N PRO A 295 12.03 -10.50 -4.24
CA PRO A 295 11.64 -9.79 -3.03
C PRO A 295 11.20 -10.72 -1.88
N PRO A 296 10.29 -11.70 -2.09
CA PRO A 296 9.87 -12.59 -1.01
C PRO A 296 11.01 -13.49 -0.49
N ARG A 297 11.90 -13.94 -1.36
CA ARG A 297 13.06 -14.75 -0.96
C ARG A 297 14.00 -13.93 -0.08
N ARG A 298 14.39 -12.71 -0.50
CA ARG A 298 15.24 -11.81 0.28
C ARG A 298 14.63 -11.46 1.64
N LEU A 299 13.29 -11.23 1.69
CA LEU A 299 12.60 -10.97 2.96
C LEU A 299 12.74 -12.16 3.92
N LEU A 300 12.57 -13.39 3.45
CA LEU A 300 12.70 -14.58 4.29
C LEU A 300 14.12 -14.79 4.78
N ASP A 301 15.11 -14.55 3.92
CA ASP A 301 16.54 -14.65 4.28
C ASP A 301 16.89 -13.59 5.34
N ALA A 302 16.43 -12.35 5.15
CA ALA A 302 16.64 -11.26 6.10
C ALA A 302 15.93 -11.51 7.45
N ALA A 303 14.71 -12.04 7.42
CA ALA A 303 13.95 -12.40 8.62
C ALA A 303 14.67 -13.47 9.43
N ALA A 304 15.14 -14.53 8.76
CA ALA A 304 15.91 -15.62 9.40
C ALA A 304 17.23 -15.09 9.99
N ALA A 305 17.99 -14.30 9.24
CA ALA A 305 19.24 -13.69 9.70
C ALA A 305 19.01 -12.73 10.90
N GLY A 306 17.88 -12.05 10.93
CA GLY A 306 17.51 -11.12 11.99
C GLY A 306 16.74 -11.74 13.16
N GLY A 307 16.52 -13.06 13.17
CA GLY A 307 15.85 -13.77 14.27
C GLY A 307 14.34 -13.55 14.35
N MET A 308 13.69 -13.08 13.28
CA MET A 308 12.22 -13.03 13.21
C MET A 308 11.69 -14.44 12.89
N PRO A 309 10.76 -14.99 13.70
CA PRO A 309 10.17 -16.29 13.41
C PRO A 309 9.51 -16.33 12.03
N ARG A 310 9.62 -17.48 11.34
CA ARG A 310 9.05 -17.64 10.00
C ARG A 310 7.52 -17.45 9.99
N GLU A 311 6.85 -17.86 11.04
CA GLU A 311 5.41 -17.70 11.25
C GLU A 311 4.95 -16.25 11.39
N ASP A 312 5.84 -15.34 11.76
CA ASP A 312 5.56 -13.89 11.86
C ASP A 312 5.75 -13.15 10.52
N VAL A 313 6.29 -13.82 9.51
CA VAL A 313 6.33 -13.33 8.12
C VAL A 313 5.16 -13.93 7.35
N TYR A 314 4.14 -13.13 7.10
CA TYR A 314 2.91 -13.55 6.40
C TYR A 314 3.08 -13.44 4.88
N LEU A 315 3.96 -14.28 4.33
CA LEU A 315 4.09 -14.41 2.88
C LEU A 315 2.88 -15.17 2.34
N LEU A 316 1.83 -14.44 2.03
CA LEU A 316 0.55 -14.97 1.56
C LEU A 316 0.58 -15.27 0.07
N LYS A 317 -0.23 -16.23 -0.36
CA LYS A 317 -0.65 -16.37 -1.75
C LYS A 317 -1.75 -15.34 -2.07
N ILE A 318 -1.87 -14.96 -3.32
CA ILE A 318 -2.99 -14.10 -3.74
C ILE A 318 -4.32 -14.82 -3.49
N GLY A 319 -5.23 -14.22 -2.74
CA GLY A 319 -6.47 -14.82 -2.26
C GLY A 319 -6.38 -15.51 -0.90
N GLU A 320 -5.18 -15.75 -0.37
CA GLU A 320 -5.02 -16.37 0.96
C GLU A 320 -5.47 -15.41 2.08
N THR A 321 -6.20 -15.98 3.04
CA THR A 321 -6.61 -15.32 4.29
C THR A 321 -5.85 -15.93 5.46
N ARG A 322 -5.31 -15.08 6.35
CA ARG A 322 -4.64 -15.52 7.58
C ARG A 322 -5.10 -14.70 8.78
N GLN A 323 -5.21 -15.35 9.93
CA GLN A 323 -5.50 -14.68 11.21
C GLN A 323 -4.21 -14.06 11.80
N PHE A 324 -4.35 -12.95 12.56
CA PHE A 324 -3.22 -12.26 13.19
C PHE A 324 -3.48 -11.76 14.60
#